data_45a6593023b204e63f8675dbc8fd82f8
#
_entry.id   45a6593023b204e63f8675dbc8fd82f8
#
_cell.length_a   1.000
_cell.length_b   1.000
_cell.length_c   1.000
_cell.angle_alpha   90.00
_cell.angle_beta   90.00
_cell.angle_gamma   90.00
#
_symmetry.space_group_name_H-M   'P 1'
#
loop_
_entity.id
_entity.type
_entity.pdbx_description
1 polymer ?
#
loop_
_entity_poly.entity_id
_entity_poly.type
_entity_poly.pdbx_seq_one_letter_code
_entity_poly.pdbx_strand_id
1 'polypeptide(L)'
;DLAGFVEPEQGSGVDFCGRYPADYLVKNAPVKLPVWHVVGGVDALTAEDLTGGEPKDGYPVLLADWIRTDGLKCLKVKLRGTDAAWDHDRLVRVGRMGLAGGMRWMSADFNCTVGRPEYVNEILDKLLRDEPEIYARLLYVEQPFAYELEHEMLDVRSVSARKPLFLDESAHDWEFVR
;
A
#
# COMPACT_ATOMS: atom_id res chain seq x y z
N ASP A 1 19.71 -10.69 -25.37
CA ASP A 1 18.49 -9.88 -25.46
C ASP A 1 17.39 -10.42 -24.53
N LEU A 2 16.29 -9.74 -24.45
CA LEU A 2 15.17 -10.12 -23.57
C LEU A 2 14.44 -11.38 -24.01
N ALA A 3 14.52 -11.79 -25.28
CA ALA A 3 13.89 -13.02 -25.78
C ALA A 3 14.40 -14.29 -25.07
N GLY A 4 15.60 -14.25 -24.47
CA GLY A 4 16.14 -15.35 -23.69
C GLY A 4 15.59 -15.44 -22.24
N PHE A 5 14.84 -14.44 -21.78
CA PHE A 5 14.36 -14.34 -20.40
C PHE A 5 12.84 -14.19 -20.31
N VAL A 6 12.20 -13.69 -21.38
CA VAL A 6 10.76 -13.41 -21.39
C VAL A 6 10.14 -14.08 -22.61
N GLU A 7 9.25 -15.03 -22.38
CA GLU A 7 8.40 -15.58 -23.44
C GLU A 7 7.18 -14.70 -23.58
N PRO A 8 6.96 -14.05 -24.74
CA PRO A 8 5.77 -13.26 -24.95
C PRO A 8 4.53 -14.17 -24.98
N GLU A 9 3.45 -13.71 -24.41
CA GLU A 9 2.17 -14.40 -24.47
C GLU A 9 1.73 -14.58 -25.94
N GLN A 10 1.24 -15.78 -26.28
CA GLN A 10 0.75 -16.05 -27.63
C GLN A 10 -0.35 -15.06 -28.00
N GLY A 11 -0.18 -14.35 -29.11
CA GLY A 11 -1.12 -13.37 -29.60
C GLY A 11 -0.95 -11.96 -29.02
N SER A 12 0.04 -11.72 -28.14
CA SER A 12 0.28 -10.37 -27.59
C SER A 12 0.81 -9.37 -28.64
N GLY A 13 1.36 -9.86 -29.74
CA GLY A 13 2.03 -9.03 -30.75
C GLY A 13 3.38 -8.43 -30.27
N VAL A 14 3.86 -8.82 -29.10
CA VAL A 14 5.13 -8.33 -28.52
C VAL A 14 6.25 -9.26 -28.96
N ASP A 15 7.31 -8.69 -29.55
CA ASP A 15 8.54 -9.40 -29.91
C ASP A 15 9.72 -8.78 -29.15
N PHE A 16 10.38 -9.59 -28.34
CA PHE A 16 11.57 -9.19 -27.58
C PHE A 16 12.89 -9.51 -28.27
N CYS A 17 12.85 -10.08 -29.49
CA CYS A 17 14.05 -10.39 -30.25
C CYS A 17 14.86 -9.11 -30.55
N GLY A 18 16.14 -9.11 -30.18
CA GLY A 18 17.01 -7.94 -30.31
C GLY A 18 16.71 -6.79 -29.36
N ARG A 19 15.80 -6.98 -28.38
CA ARG A 19 15.47 -5.98 -27.37
C ARG A 19 16.32 -6.18 -26.11
N TYR A 20 16.73 -5.09 -25.52
CA TYR A 20 17.53 -5.05 -24.30
C TYR A 20 16.83 -4.19 -23.24
N PRO A 21 17.10 -4.36 -21.95
CA PRO A 21 16.53 -3.51 -20.90
C PRO A 21 16.68 -2.00 -21.19
N ALA A 22 17.81 -1.62 -21.82
CA ALA A 22 18.07 -0.23 -22.17
C ALA A 22 17.04 0.37 -23.16
N ASP A 23 16.36 -0.45 -23.97
CA ASP A 23 15.36 -0.01 -24.94
C ASP A 23 14.07 0.49 -24.24
N TYR A 24 13.86 0.06 -22.99
CA TYR A 24 12.69 0.38 -22.18
C TYR A 24 12.97 1.42 -21.10
N LEU A 25 14.23 1.80 -20.91
CA LEU A 25 14.60 2.83 -19.95
C LEU A 25 14.35 4.22 -20.53
N VAL A 26 13.86 5.11 -19.69
CA VAL A 26 13.75 6.52 -20.08
C VAL A 26 15.14 7.11 -20.30
N LYS A 27 15.33 7.83 -21.40
CA LYS A 27 16.65 8.44 -21.76
C LYS A 27 17.08 9.50 -20.74
N ASN A 28 16.12 10.23 -20.19
CA ASN A 28 16.36 11.24 -19.17
C ASN A 28 15.66 10.80 -17.89
N ALA A 29 16.41 10.25 -16.95
CA ALA A 29 15.88 9.88 -15.65
C ALA A 29 15.32 11.11 -14.92
N PRO A 30 14.15 11.00 -14.28
CA PRO A 30 13.63 12.09 -13.47
C PRO A 30 14.56 12.37 -12.29
N VAL A 31 14.79 13.65 -11.99
CA VAL A 31 15.66 14.09 -10.88
C VAL A 31 15.03 13.74 -9.52
N LYS A 32 13.68 13.67 -9.47
CA LYS A 32 12.92 13.33 -8.27
C LYS A 32 11.84 12.31 -8.61
N LEU A 33 11.69 11.32 -7.76
CA LEU A 33 10.61 10.33 -7.82
C LEU A 33 9.73 10.47 -6.58
N PRO A 34 8.39 10.36 -6.71
CA PRO A 34 7.54 10.18 -5.55
C PRO A 34 7.87 8.83 -4.90
N VAL A 35 7.96 8.82 -3.58
CA VAL A 35 8.20 7.61 -2.80
C VAL A 35 7.04 7.36 -1.85
N TRP A 36 6.79 6.10 -1.53
CA TRP A 36 5.87 5.68 -0.50
C TRP A 36 6.63 5.49 0.81
N HIS A 37 6.25 6.28 1.82
CA HIS A 37 6.79 6.11 3.16
C HIS A 37 5.93 5.10 3.91
N VAL A 38 6.57 4.06 4.45
CA VAL A 38 5.89 3.03 5.25
C VAL A 38 5.66 3.57 6.66
N VAL A 39 4.41 3.50 7.10
CA VAL A 39 4.00 3.78 8.48
C VAL A 39 3.70 2.44 9.13
N GLY A 40 4.64 1.92 9.88
CA GLY A 40 4.57 0.63 10.57
C GLY A 40 3.52 0.61 11.68
N GLY A 41 3.03 -0.58 12.04
CA GLY A 41 2.00 -0.73 13.07
C GLY A 41 2.42 -0.25 14.45
N VAL A 42 3.73 -0.20 14.72
CA VAL A 42 4.30 0.24 15.99
C VAL A 42 4.96 1.63 15.94
N ASP A 43 4.96 2.27 14.77
CA ASP A 43 5.59 3.58 14.63
C ASP A 43 4.83 4.63 15.41
N ALA A 44 5.56 5.50 16.12
CA ALA A 44 4.99 6.63 16.83
C ALA A 44 4.46 7.68 15.85
N LEU A 45 3.20 8.02 15.97
CA LEU A 45 2.57 9.08 15.17
C LEU A 45 2.76 10.45 15.83
N THR A 46 2.55 10.51 17.14
CA THR A 46 2.59 11.70 17.98
C THR A 46 3.46 11.48 19.21
N ALA A 47 3.76 12.54 19.95
CA ALA A 47 4.57 12.46 21.17
C ALA A 47 3.95 11.55 22.25
N GLU A 48 2.63 11.34 22.22
CA GLU A 48 1.91 10.46 23.13
C GLU A 48 2.19 8.98 22.88
N ASP A 49 2.65 8.63 21.66
CA ASP A 49 3.00 7.26 21.29
C ASP A 49 4.44 6.89 21.68
N LEU A 50 5.25 7.84 22.20
CA LEU A 50 6.64 7.61 22.59
C LEU A 50 6.74 6.77 23.84
N THR A 51 7.70 5.83 23.85
CA THR A 51 7.95 4.91 24.95
C THR A 51 9.19 5.29 25.80
N GLY A 52 10.02 6.20 25.26
CA GLY A 52 11.29 6.62 25.84
C GLY A 52 12.48 5.74 25.46
N GLY A 53 12.22 4.67 24.66
CA GLY A 53 13.25 3.77 24.13
C GLY A 53 13.63 4.02 22.67
N GLU A 54 13.17 5.10 22.09
CA GLU A 54 13.33 5.40 20.67
C GLU A 54 14.80 5.64 20.30
N PRO A 55 15.19 5.33 19.04
CA PRO A 55 16.55 5.56 18.54
C PRO A 55 16.95 7.04 18.65
N LYS A 56 18.22 7.28 18.97
CA LYS A 56 18.85 8.63 18.99
C LYS A 56 19.91 8.71 17.89
N ASP A 57 19.53 8.39 16.69
CA ASP A 57 20.39 8.28 15.50
C ASP A 57 20.37 9.54 14.61
N GLY A 58 19.60 10.56 14.99
CA GLY A 58 19.47 11.82 14.26
C GLY A 58 18.36 11.83 13.23
N TYR A 59 17.63 10.72 13.05
CA TYR A 59 16.45 10.66 12.20
C TYR A 59 15.16 10.99 12.98
N PRO A 60 14.10 11.44 12.29
CA PRO A 60 12.81 11.64 12.93
C PRO A 60 12.26 10.32 13.50
N VAL A 61 11.58 10.39 14.62
CA VAL A 61 10.87 9.26 15.23
C VAL A 61 9.35 9.37 14.94
N LEU A 62 8.83 10.60 14.98
CA LEU A 62 7.41 10.85 14.80
C LEU A 62 7.03 10.99 13.32
N LEU A 63 5.89 10.44 12.93
CA LEU A 63 5.37 10.57 11.56
C LEU A 63 5.23 12.04 11.14
N ALA A 64 4.77 12.91 12.04
CA ALA A 64 4.65 14.35 11.78
C ALA A 64 6.00 14.98 11.38
N ASP A 65 7.08 14.56 12.02
CA ASP A 65 8.42 15.04 11.74
C ASP A 65 8.95 14.50 10.41
N TRP A 66 8.71 13.23 10.10
CA TRP A 66 9.01 12.63 8.79
C TRP A 66 8.29 13.38 7.65
N ILE A 67 6.98 13.62 7.79
CA ILE A 67 6.19 14.36 6.80
C ILE A 67 6.80 15.77 6.57
N ARG A 68 7.15 16.46 7.65
CA ARG A 68 7.71 17.83 7.57
C ARG A 68 9.10 17.84 6.96
N THR A 69 10.00 16.95 7.39
CA THR A 69 11.42 16.94 7.02
C THR A 69 11.60 16.49 5.58
N ASP A 70 10.91 15.42 5.18
CA ASP A 70 11.08 14.80 3.86
C ASP A 70 10.02 15.25 2.85
N GLY A 71 9.02 16.02 3.31
CA GLY A 71 7.94 16.49 2.45
C GLY A 71 7.10 15.34 1.88
N LEU A 72 6.85 14.31 2.69
CA LEU A 72 6.18 13.09 2.27
C LEU A 72 4.80 13.36 1.68
N LYS A 73 4.48 12.70 0.55
CA LYS A 73 3.21 12.87 -0.16
C LYS A 73 2.45 11.55 -0.38
N CYS A 74 3.08 10.42 -0.15
CA CYS A 74 2.47 9.11 -0.27
C CYS A 74 2.81 8.29 0.97
N LEU A 75 1.80 7.72 1.63
CA LEU A 75 1.93 6.97 2.87
C LEU A 75 1.36 5.56 2.70
N LYS A 76 2.16 4.54 3.02
CA LYS A 76 1.73 3.13 3.10
C LYS A 76 1.50 2.79 4.57
N VAL A 77 0.26 2.49 4.95
CA VAL A 77 -0.12 2.25 6.35
C VAL A 77 -0.22 0.77 6.61
N LYS A 78 0.61 0.26 7.53
CA LYS A 78 0.53 -1.13 8.00
C LYS A 78 -0.57 -1.28 9.03
N LEU A 79 -1.40 -2.30 8.84
CA LEU A 79 -2.57 -2.63 9.64
C LEU A 79 -2.42 -4.01 10.29
N ARG A 80 -3.29 -4.33 11.26
CA ARG A 80 -3.24 -5.59 11.99
C ARG A 80 -4.09 -6.69 11.37
N GLY A 81 -5.23 -6.32 10.76
CA GLY A 81 -6.20 -7.26 10.21
C GLY A 81 -6.97 -8.08 11.26
N THR A 82 -6.78 -7.80 12.54
CA THR A 82 -7.37 -8.55 13.67
C THR A 82 -8.14 -7.67 14.65
N ASP A 83 -8.05 -6.35 14.52
CA ASP A 83 -8.73 -5.34 15.34
C ASP A 83 -9.23 -4.21 14.45
N ALA A 84 -10.48 -4.30 14.00
CA ALA A 84 -11.06 -3.34 13.07
C ALA A 84 -11.17 -1.93 13.63
N ALA A 85 -11.34 -1.79 14.94
CA ALA A 85 -11.41 -0.48 15.59
C ALA A 85 -10.03 0.20 15.57
N TRP A 86 -8.99 -0.56 15.90
CA TRP A 86 -7.62 -0.07 15.85
C TRP A 86 -7.18 0.25 14.41
N ASP A 87 -7.47 -0.63 13.45
CA ASP A 87 -7.10 -0.44 12.04
C ASP A 87 -7.77 0.81 11.45
N HIS A 88 -9.06 0.99 11.75
CA HIS A 88 -9.78 2.20 11.36
C HIS A 88 -9.17 3.47 11.99
N ASP A 89 -8.92 3.46 13.30
CA ASP A 89 -8.29 4.58 14.01
C ASP A 89 -6.91 4.91 13.45
N ARG A 90 -6.11 3.88 13.17
CA ARG A 90 -4.78 4.04 12.55
C ARG A 90 -4.87 4.75 11.21
N LEU A 91 -5.79 4.33 10.33
CA LEU A 91 -6.03 4.98 9.04
C LEU A 91 -6.47 6.44 9.21
N VAL A 92 -7.35 6.72 10.16
CA VAL A 92 -7.84 8.09 10.44
C VAL A 92 -6.71 8.98 10.96
N ARG A 93 -5.96 8.52 11.97
CA ARG A 93 -4.85 9.28 12.56
C ARG A 93 -3.78 9.61 11.51
N VAL A 94 -3.31 8.58 10.78
CA VAL A 94 -2.30 8.77 9.71
C VAL A 94 -2.86 9.64 8.59
N GLY A 95 -4.11 9.40 8.18
CA GLY A 95 -4.77 10.17 7.12
C GLY A 95 -4.89 11.65 7.45
N ARG A 96 -5.33 11.99 8.67
CA ARG A 96 -5.43 13.40 9.11
C ARG A 96 -4.07 14.09 9.15
N MET A 97 -3.03 13.42 9.65
CA MET A 97 -1.66 13.95 9.66
C MET A 97 -1.14 14.13 8.23
N GLY A 98 -1.37 13.13 7.38
CA GLY A 98 -1.01 13.19 5.97
C GLY A 98 -1.69 14.35 5.23
N LEU A 99 -3.01 14.53 5.42
CA LEU A 99 -3.76 15.65 4.83
C LEU A 99 -3.20 17.01 5.25
N ALA A 100 -2.91 17.18 6.55
CA ALA A 100 -2.28 18.39 7.07
C ALA A 100 -0.90 18.65 6.43
N GLY A 101 -0.16 17.58 6.08
CA GLY A 101 1.12 17.64 5.36
C GLY A 101 1.00 17.73 3.83
N GLY A 102 -0.23 17.76 3.28
CA GLY A 102 -0.49 17.81 1.85
C GLY A 102 -0.27 16.48 1.13
N MET A 103 -0.59 15.38 1.78
CA MET A 103 -0.58 14.03 1.23
C MET A 103 -1.44 13.93 -0.03
N ARG A 104 -0.93 13.23 -1.04
CA ARG A 104 -1.65 12.94 -2.28
C ARG A 104 -2.35 11.58 -2.23
N TRP A 105 -1.64 10.57 -1.74
CA TRP A 105 -2.12 9.19 -1.73
C TRP A 105 -1.75 8.46 -0.44
N MET A 106 -2.58 7.51 -0.08
CA MET A 106 -2.38 6.57 1.00
C MET A 106 -2.74 5.17 0.51
N SER A 107 -2.10 4.14 1.05
CA SER A 107 -2.51 2.74 0.90
C SER A 107 -2.67 2.08 2.26
N ALA A 108 -3.50 1.04 2.32
CA ALA A 108 -3.75 0.24 3.51
C ALA A 108 -3.24 -1.17 3.27
N ASP A 109 -2.26 -1.62 4.05
CA ASP A 109 -1.61 -2.92 3.88
C ASP A 109 -1.85 -3.80 5.10
N PHE A 110 -2.49 -4.95 4.87
CA PHE A 110 -2.87 -5.90 5.91
C PHE A 110 -1.93 -7.11 6.02
N ASN A 111 -0.99 -7.28 5.10
CA ASN A 111 0.00 -8.37 5.11
C ASN A 111 -0.61 -9.77 5.39
N CYS A 112 -1.58 -10.18 4.62
CA CYS A 112 -2.22 -11.50 4.68
C CYS A 112 -2.99 -11.82 5.99
N THR A 113 -3.36 -10.83 6.80
CA THR A 113 -3.88 -11.09 8.16
C THR A 113 -5.40 -11.17 8.27
N VAL A 114 -6.14 -10.77 7.24
CA VAL A 114 -7.61 -10.72 7.27
C VAL A 114 -8.22 -12.04 6.82
N GLY A 115 -9.11 -12.59 7.64
CA GLY A 115 -9.78 -13.86 7.33
C GLY A 115 -11.06 -13.74 6.52
N ARG A 116 -11.63 -12.54 6.32
CA ARG A 116 -12.92 -12.37 5.63
C ARG A 116 -13.08 -10.97 5.01
N PRO A 117 -13.71 -10.86 3.83
CA PRO A 117 -13.89 -9.58 3.14
C PRO A 117 -14.68 -8.53 3.92
N GLU A 118 -15.65 -8.96 4.74
CA GLU A 118 -16.50 -8.08 5.54
C GLU A 118 -15.68 -7.19 6.48
N TYR A 119 -14.59 -7.70 7.02
CA TYR A 119 -13.69 -6.96 7.89
C TYR A 119 -13.14 -5.70 7.18
N VAL A 120 -12.65 -5.86 5.95
CA VAL A 120 -12.14 -4.75 5.15
C VAL A 120 -13.27 -3.82 4.73
N ASN A 121 -14.40 -4.40 4.31
CA ASN A 121 -15.58 -3.64 3.88
C ASN A 121 -16.12 -2.72 4.98
N GLU A 122 -16.22 -3.21 6.21
CA GLU A 122 -16.67 -2.42 7.37
C GLU A 122 -15.75 -1.22 7.63
N ILE A 123 -14.43 -1.42 7.54
CA ILE A 123 -13.45 -0.33 7.70
C ILE A 123 -13.60 0.69 6.57
N LEU A 124 -13.71 0.24 5.31
CA LEU A 124 -13.84 1.11 4.15
C LEU A 124 -15.15 1.89 4.16
N ASP A 125 -16.26 1.23 4.48
CA ASP A 125 -17.58 1.86 4.54
C ASP A 125 -17.65 2.91 5.67
N LYS A 126 -17.03 2.60 6.81
CA LYS A 126 -16.92 3.54 7.92
C LYS A 126 -16.02 4.74 7.55
N LEU A 127 -14.88 4.47 6.92
CA LEU A 127 -13.98 5.53 6.47
C LEU A 127 -14.65 6.44 5.43
N LEU A 128 -15.40 5.88 4.47
CA LEU A 128 -16.15 6.66 3.49
C LEU A 128 -17.21 7.56 4.15
N ARG A 129 -17.93 7.05 5.16
CA ARG A 129 -19.00 7.77 5.84
C ARG A 129 -18.46 8.88 6.75
N ASP A 130 -17.43 8.57 7.55
CA ASP A 130 -16.98 9.42 8.66
C ASP A 130 -15.79 10.31 8.26
N GLU A 131 -14.96 9.86 7.29
CA GLU A 131 -13.73 10.54 6.86
C GLU A 131 -13.59 10.50 5.32
N PRO A 132 -14.54 11.06 4.56
CA PRO A 132 -14.60 10.92 3.10
C PRO A 132 -13.36 11.48 2.38
N GLU A 133 -12.69 12.47 2.94
CA GLU A 133 -11.48 13.03 2.36
C GLU A 133 -10.30 12.06 2.48
N ILE A 134 -10.16 11.37 3.60
CA ILE A 134 -9.16 10.32 3.81
C ILE A 134 -9.47 9.15 2.87
N TYR A 135 -10.74 8.72 2.81
CA TYR A 135 -11.16 7.68 1.89
C TYR A 135 -10.82 8.02 0.43
N ALA A 136 -11.03 9.27 0.01
CA ALA A 136 -10.69 9.71 -1.34
C ALA A 136 -9.19 9.62 -1.65
N ARG A 137 -8.31 9.76 -0.64
CA ARG A 137 -6.86 9.63 -0.77
C ARG A 137 -6.38 8.18 -0.68
N LEU A 138 -7.19 7.27 -0.16
CA LEU A 138 -6.86 5.84 -0.15
C LEU A 138 -6.90 5.30 -1.58
N LEU A 139 -5.73 4.97 -2.12
CA LEU A 139 -5.56 4.55 -3.51
C LEU A 139 -5.96 3.10 -3.71
N TYR A 140 -5.49 2.22 -2.83
CA TYR A 140 -5.78 0.78 -2.87
C TYR A 140 -5.66 0.15 -1.48
N VAL A 141 -6.22 -1.04 -1.35
CA VAL A 141 -6.01 -1.97 -0.24
C VAL A 141 -5.03 -3.04 -0.71
N GLU A 142 -3.95 -3.24 0.05
CA GLU A 142 -2.89 -4.18 -0.27
C GLU A 142 -3.01 -5.44 0.58
N GLN A 143 -2.91 -6.57 -0.06
CA GLN A 143 -2.79 -7.92 0.47
C GLN A 143 -3.56 -8.17 1.78
N PRO A 144 -4.90 -8.00 1.80
CA PRO A 144 -5.64 -8.24 3.03
C PRO A 144 -5.72 -9.71 3.40
N PHE A 145 -5.85 -10.61 2.41
CA PHE A 145 -6.15 -12.03 2.61
C PHE A 145 -4.90 -12.90 2.58
N ALA A 146 -5.10 -14.19 2.90
CA ALA A 146 -4.04 -15.18 3.01
C ALA A 146 -3.12 -15.22 1.79
N TYR A 147 -1.87 -15.64 2.01
CA TYR A 147 -0.84 -15.79 0.97
C TYR A 147 -1.30 -16.69 -0.18
N GLU A 148 -1.88 -17.84 0.14
CA GLU A 148 -2.41 -18.82 -0.83
C GLU A 148 -3.89 -18.52 -1.13
N LEU A 149 -4.16 -17.30 -1.63
CA LEU A 149 -5.51 -16.81 -1.88
C LEU A 149 -6.31 -17.70 -2.86
N GLU A 150 -5.64 -18.38 -3.77
CA GLU A 150 -6.24 -19.32 -4.71
C GLU A 150 -6.91 -20.53 -4.03
N HIS A 151 -6.51 -20.85 -2.81
CA HIS A 151 -7.13 -21.91 -2.02
C HIS A 151 -8.31 -21.43 -1.17
N GLU A 152 -8.49 -20.12 -1.09
CA GLU A 152 -9.54 -19.49 -0.30
C GLU A 152 -10.77 -19.19 -1.16
N MET A 153 -11.94 -19.57 -0.69
CA MET A 153 -13.21 -19.30 -1.37
C MET A 153 -13.79 -17.94 -0.93
N LEU A 154 -12.98 -16.88 -1.05
CA LEU A 154 -13.36 -15.54 -0.62
C LEU A 154 -13.94 -14.70 -1.78
N ASP A 155 -15.03 -13.97 -1.51
CA ASP A 155 -15.53 -12.97 -2.45
C ASP A 155 -14.76 -11.66 -2.34
N VAL A 156 -13.56 -11.64 -2.94
CA VAL A 156 -12.70 -10.45 -2.96
C VAL A 156 -13.28 -9.28 -3.78
N ARG A 157 -14.30 -9.55 -4.63
CA ARG A 157 -14.96 -8.53 -5.45
C ARG A 157 -15.68 -7.50 -4.60
N SER A 158 -16.18 -7.89 -3.44
CA SER A 158 -16.85 -6.99 -2.50
C SER A 158 -15.91 -5.90 -2.00
N VAL A 159 -14.62 -6.21 -1.82
CA VAL A 159 -13.57 -5.24 -1.47
C VAL A 159 -13.21 -4.38 -2.67
N SER A 160 -12.93 -5.00 -3.82
CA SER A 160 -12.51 -4.29 -5.03
C SER A 160 -13.59 -3.36 -5.61
N ALA A 161 -14.87 -3.62 -5.30
CA ALA A 161 -15.97 -2.70 -5.62
C ALA A 161 -15.91 -1.37 -4.84
N ARG A 162 -15.19 -1.33 -3.70
CA ARG A 162 -15.00 -0.14 -2.86
C ARG A 162 -13.71 0.58 -3.15
N LYS A 163 -12.60 -0.18 -3.19
CA LYS A 163 -11.25 0.29 -3.48
C LYS A 163 -10.49 -0.77 -4.28
N PRO A 164 -9.61 -0.38 -5.20
CA PRO A 164 -8.74 -1.33 -5.88
C PRO A 164 -8.05 -2.25 -4.87
N LEU A 165 -8.01 -3.53 -5.18
CA LEU A 165 -7.28 -4.53 -4.42
C LEU A 165 -5.92 -4.76 -5.09
N PHE A 166 -4.86 -4.69 -4.32
CA PHE A 166 -3.50 -4.92 -4.76
C PHE A 166 -2.97 -6.22 -4.14
N LEU A 167 -2.51 -7.13 -4.98
CA LEU A 167 -1.85 -8.37 -4.55
C LEU A 167 -0.35 -8.13 -4.48
N ASP A 168 0.25 -8.49 -3.36
CA ASP A 168 1.69 -8.49 -3.12
C ASP A 168 2.16 -9.92 -2.88
N GLU A 169 2.02 -10.44 -1.68
CA GLU A 169 2.51 -11.78 -1.31
C GLU A 169 1.82 -12.89 -2.09
N SER A 170 0.54 -12.73 -2.45
CA SER A 170 -0.19 -13.72 -3.27
C SER A 170 0.18 -13.67 -4.75
N ALA A 171 0.90 -12.66 -5.22
CA ALA A 171 1.34 -12.54 -6.61
C ALA A 171 2.59 -13.39 -6.91
N HIS A 172 2.66 -14.59 -6.36
CA HIS A 172 3.80 -15.50 -6.48
C HIS A 172 3.76 -16.37 -7.75
N ASP A 173 2.63 -16.41 -8.44
CA ASP A 173 2.43 -17.17 -9.67
C ASP A 173 1.70 -16.34 -10.73
N TRP A 174 2.25 -16.33 -11.96
CA TRP A 174 1.65 -15.61 -13.07
C TRP A 174 0.32 -16.19 -13.55
N GLU A 175 0.11 -17.50 -13.43
CA GLU A 175 -1.14 -18.14 -13.83
C GLU A 175 -2.27 -17.71 -12.90
N PHE A 176 -1.98 -17.53 -11.62
CA PHE A 176 -2.94 -17.04 -10.65
C PHE A 176 -3.27 -15.54 -10.84
N VAL A 177 -2.28 -14.72 -11.20
CA VAL A 177 -2.45 -13.26 -11.34
C VAL A 177 -3.24 -12.87 -12.60
N ARG A 178 -3.31 -13.76 -13.60
CA ARG A 178 -4.08 -13.57 -14.84
C ARG A 178 -5.57 -13.73 -14.62
#